data_378bc6847af9735e37358c0bbbd5cc0d
#
_entry.id   378bc6847af9735e37358c0bbbd5cc0d
#
_cell.length_a   1.000
_cell.length_b   1.000
_cell.length_c   1.000
_cell.angle_alpha   90.00
_cell.angle_beta   90.00
_cell.angle_gamma   90.00
#
_symmetry.space_group_name_H-M   'P 1'
#
loop_
_entity.id
_entity.type
_entity.pdbx_description
1 polymer ?
#
loop_
_entity_poly.entity_id
_entity_poly.type
_entity_poly.pdbx_seq_one_letter_code
_entity_poly.pdbx_strand_id
1 'polypeptide(L)'
;MTIEQILAYIIPILVWIVTITITLRLVIKKQSVPTMLSWLIVIYVFPVVGIIAYLIFGEINLGKHRAAMFEQLKPKYMDWFKHLSHCDNLINTQTNLLYRPIFDLANQRLGVPCILGNELHILDTPESIMRSIIHDINQAEKSINMVFYIWSAQGLVNEVTQALINARQRSVAIHILLDSVGSRPFLKSAECQAMRNNGIEVTETLHVNLFRMFFNRIDLRQHRKIIVIDNQISYTGSMNMVDPKFFKKNSNVGEWIDIMVRINGPVSSVLNGLHAWDWEIETGVKLPLDVPDCPLLPLEQNNSHAVQILATGPCFPDDLMAQSLSIAIFSARKSIVITSPYFVPSHNIAEALRIAALRGVEVSIILPKENDSLMVHWASRTFFDDLLAAGVKIYNFNKGLLHTKSMLIDNRLALVGTVNMDMRSFLLNFEVTMVVEDPAFANEISLLHESYIKNAELVDYVTWSTRSVYQRIIEKLFFLFSPLL
;
A
#
# COMPACT_ATOMS: atom_id res chain seq x y z
N MET A 1 -33.52 -0.12 -47.71
CA MET A 1 -32.65 -0.74 -46.66
C MET A 1 -33.50 -1.00 -45.44
N THR A 2 -33.46 -2.20 -44.92
CA THR A 2 -34.10 -2.51 -43.66
C THR A 2 -33.30 -1.93 -42.53
N ILE A 3 -33.91 -1.72 -41.35
CA ILE A 3 -33.19 -1.23 -40.13
C ILE A 3 -31.99 -2.12 -39.79
N GLU A 4 -32.14 -3.44 -39.97
CA GLU A 4 -31.06 -4.41 -39.77
C GLU A 4 -29.85 -4.17 -40.71
N GLN A 5 -30.14 -3.87 -42.01
CA GLN A 5 -29.06 -3.55 -42.96
C GLN A 5 -28.35 -2.25 -42.60
N ILE A 6 -29.08 -1.24 -42.11
CA ILE A 6 -28.51 0.04 -41.70
C ILE A 6 -27.63 -0.18 -40.47
N LEU A 7 -28.08 -0.94 -39.46
CA LEU A 7 -27.32 -1.28 -38.26
C LEU A 7 -26.06 -2.09 -38.59
N ALA A 8 -26.13 -3.04 -39.53
CA ALA A 8 -24.98 -3.84 -39.96
C ALA A 8 -23.82 -3.01 -40.54
N TYR A 9 -24.10 -1.84 -41.13
CA TYR A 9 -23.06 -0.91 -41.60
C TYR A 9 -22.65 0.11 -40.54
N ILE A 10 -23.57 0.63 -39.73
CA ILE A 10 -23.28 1.70 -38.76
C ILE A 10 -22.43 1.17 -37.61
N ILE A 11 -22.74 -0.04 -37.08
CA ILE A 11 -22.02 -0.60 -35.92
C ILE A 11 -20.53 -0.78 -36.21
N PRO A 12 -20.08 -1.41 -37.30
CA PRO A 12 -18.65 -1.51 -37.62
C PRO A 12 -17.96 -0.15 -37.81
N ILE A 13 -18.61 0.81 -38.43
CA ILE A 13 -18.07 2.16 -38.63
C ILE A 13 -17.87 2.83 -37.27
N LEU A 14 -18.86 2.74 -36.37
CA LEU A 14 -18.75 3.30 -35.01
C LEU A 14 -17.60 2.66 -34.20
N VAL A 15 -17.50 1.32 -34.28
CA VAL A 15 -16.40 0.59 -33.62
C VAL A 15 -15.04 1.07 -34.14
N TRP A 16 -14.89 1.26 -35.45
CA TRP A 16 -13.66 1.78 -36.04
C TRP A 16 -13.34 3.22 -35.62
N ILE A 17 -14.33 4.12 -35.58
CA ILE A 17 -14.16 5.49 -35.10
C ILE A 17 -13.66 5.49 -33.65
N VAL A 18 -14.29 4.69 -32.78
CA VAL A 18 -13.88 4.57 -31.37
C VAL A 18 -12.49 3.98 -31.24
N THR A 19 -12.18 2.93 -32.02
CA THR A 19 -10.84 2.30 -32.06
C THR A 19 -9.76 3.31 -32.43
N ILE A 20 -9.97 4.10 -33.51
CA ILE A 20 -9.04 5.13 -33.94
C ILE A 20 -8.89 6.22 -32.88
N THR A 21 -10.00 6.65 -32.27
CA THR A 21 -9.97 7.67 -31.21
C THR A 21 -9.15 7.21 -30.00
N ILE A 22 -9.35 5.95 -29.54
CA ILE A 22 -8.58 5.37 -28.44
C ILE A 22 -7.11 5.20 -28.84
N THR A 23 -6.82 4.77 -30.06
CA THR A 23 -5.46 4.65 -30.59
C THR A 23 -4.71 5.98 -30.53
N LEU A 24 -5.33 7.05 -31.04
CA LEU A 24 -4.75 8.40 -30.97
C LEU A 24 -4.53 8.84 -29.53
N ARG A 25 -5.49 8.58 -28.65
CA ARG A 25 -5.39 8.88 -27.24
C ARG A 25 -4.24 8.14 -26.54
N LEU A 26 -4.06 6.84 -26.84
CA LEU A 26 -2.94 6.03 -26.34
C LEU A 26 -1.57 6.56 -26.80
N VAL A 27 -1.47 7.01 -28.05
CA VAL A 27 -0.22 7.56 -28.60
C VAL A 27 0.13 8.92 -28.01
N ILE A 28 -0.89 9.77 -27.78
CA ILE A 28 -0.68 11.12 -27.21
C ILE A 28 -0.36 11.07 -25.72
N LYS A 29 -0.93 10.10 -24.97
CA LYS A 29 -0.69 9.97 -23.54
C LYS A 29 0.71 9.45 -23.26
N LYS A 30 1.34 10.03 -22.23
CA LYS A 30 2.64 9.59 -21.71
C LYS A 30 2.46 8.25 -20.98
N GLN A 31 2.70 7.16 -21.70
CA GLN A 31 2.68 5.78 -21.17
C GLN A 31 3.95 5.04 -21.58
N SER A 32 4.25 3.92 -20.91
CA SER A 32 5.34 3.05 -21.35
C SER A 32 4.99 2.38 -22.67
N VAL A 33 5.96 2.22 -23.55
CA VAL A 33 5.76 1.57 -24.86
C VAL A 33 5.16 0.16 -24.73
N PRO A 34 5.60 -0.71 -23.80
CA PRO A 34 4.98 -2.01 -23.59
C PRO A 34 3.50 -1.94 -23.24
N THR A 35 3.11 -1.03 -22.33
CA THR A 35 1.71 -0.85 -21.95
C THR A 35 0.85 -0.37 -23.12
N MET A 36 1.35 0.59 -23.89
CA MET A 36 0.67 1.08 -25.09
C MET A 36 0.46 -0.03 -26.13
N LEU A 37 1.52 -0.80 -26.43
CA LEU A 37 1.44 -1.91 -27.38
C LEU A 37 0.48 -3.01 -26.91
N SER A 38 0.48 -3.35 -25.62
CA SER A 38 -0.46 -4.33 -25.06
C SER A 38 -1.91 -3.91 -25.25
N TRP A 39 -2.24 -2.64 -24.98
CA TRP A 39 -3.58 -2.13 -25.22
C TRP A 39 -3.96 -2.11 -26.69
N LEU A 40 -3.04 -1.72 -27.59
CA LEU A 40 -3.29 -1.75 -29.03
C LEU A 40 -3.59 -3.17 -29.50
N ILE A 41 -2.79 -4.17 -29.08
CA ILE A 41 -3.04 -5.58 -29.43
C ILE A 41 -4.43 -6.01 -28.99
N VAL A 42 -4.79 -5.76 -27.72
CA VAL A 42 -6.12 -6.16 -27.17
C VAL A 42 -7.27 -5.49 -27.95
N ILE A 43 -7.14 -4.20 -28.26
CA ILE A 43 -8.19 -3.43 -28.97
C ILE A 43 -8.32 -3.87 -30.44
N TYR A 44 -7.23 -4.17 -31.13
CA TYR A 44 -7.30 -4.57 -32.53
C TYR A 44 -7.65 -6.06 -32.73
N VAL A 45 -7.27 -6.95 -31.79
CA VAL A 45 -7.63 -8.38 -31.85
C VAL A 45 -9.08 -8.62 -31.39
N PHE A 46 -9.53 -7.88 -30.36
CA PHE A 46 -10.88 -7.99 -29.80
C PHE A 46 -11.55 -6.62 -29.70
N PRO A 47 -11.95 -5.98 -30.83
CA PRO A 47 -12.32 -4.56 -30.84
C PRO A 47 -13.35 -4.16 -29.79
N VAL A 48 -14.48 -4.88 -29.68
CA VAL A 48 -15.54 -4.53 -28.73
C VAL A 48 -15.10 -4.78 -27.29
N VAL A 49 -14.56 -5.95 -27.01
CA VAL A 49 -14.11 -6.35 -25.65
C VAL A 49 -12.92 -5.48 -25.23
N GLY A 50 -11.97 -5.25 -26.15
CA GLY A 50 -10.80 -4.42 -25.91
C GLY A 50 -11.13 -2.96 -25.62
N ILE A 51 -12.07 -2.38 -26.37
CA ILE A 51 -12.58 -1.04 -26.09
C ILE A 51 -13.21 -0.96 -24.70
N ILE A 52 -14.09 -1.89 -24.34
CA ILE A 52 -14.72 -1.94 -23.01
C ILE A 52 -13.66 -2.10 -21.93
N ALA A 53 -12.73 -3.04 -22.10
CA ALA A 53 -11.64 -3.25 -21.15
C ALA A 53 -10.77 -2.00 -20.98
N TYR A 54 -10.43 -1.32 -22.08
CA TYR A 54 -9.66 -0.08 -22.04
C TYR A 54 -10.40 1.05 -21.31
N LEU A 55 -11.70 1.21 -21.56
CA LEU A 55 -12.49 2.24 -20.89
C LEU A 55 -12.57 2.01 -19.36
N ILE A 56 -12.54 0.76 -18.94
CA ILE A 56 -12.63 0.40 -17.51
C ILE A 56 -11.24 0.44 -16.82
N PHE A 57 -10.19 -0.06 -17.48
CA PHE A 57 -8.89 -0.32 -16.87
C PHE A 57 -7.71 0.44 -17.53
N GLY A 58 -7.91 1.03 -18.69
CA GLY A 58 -6.81 1.59 -19.49
C GLY A 58 -6.18 2.86 -18.91
N GLU A 59 -6.93 3.61 -18.13
CA GLU A 59 -6.46 4.89 -17.59
C GLU A 59 -6.77 5.03 -16.11
N ILE A 60 -5.86 5.67 -15.38
CA ILE A 60 -6.11 6.04 -13.98
C ILE A 60 -7.07 7.23 -13.98
N ASN A 61 -8.32 6.97 -13.65
CA ASN A 61 -9.36 8.00 -13.61
C ASN A 61 -10.10 7.94 -12.27
N LEU A 62 -9.84 8.90 -11.39
CA LEU A 62 -10.50 9.06 -10.09
C LEU A 62 -11.93 9.59 -10.18
N GLY A 63 -12.36 9.96 -11.39
CA GLY A 63 -13.56 10.75 -11.59
C GLY A 63 -13.33 12.25 -11.39
N LYS A 64 -14.06 13.05 -12.16
CA LYS A 64 -13.85 14.52 -12.22
C LYS A 64 -13.95 15.20 -10.86
N HIS A 65 -14.94 14.83 -10.05
CA HIS A 65 -15.17 15.46 -8.75
C HIS A 65 -14.01 15.18 -7.77
N ARG A 66 -13.62 13.91 -7.62
CA ARG A 66 -12.54 13.51 -6.69
C ARG A 66 -11.18 14.09 -7.12
N ALA A 67 -10.88 14.05 -8.42
CA ALA A 67 -9.66 14.66 -8.96
C ALA A 67 -9.60 16.17 -8.72
N ALA A 68 -10.72 16.86 -8.94
CA ALA A 68 -10.81 18.30 -8.67
C ALA A 68 -10.64 18.63 -7.18
N MET A 69 -11.29 17.87 -6.29
CA MET A 69 -11.12 18.01 -4.84
C MET A 69 -9.68 17.77 -4.42
N PHE A 70 -9.04 16.72 -4.96
CA PHE A 70 -7.64 16.43 -4.66
C PHE A 70 -6.72 17.58 -5.06
N GLU A 71 -6.84 18.10 -6.29
CA GLU A 71 -6.02 19.23 -6.77
C GLU A 71 -6.30 20.53 -5.98
N GLN A 72 -7.53 20.75 -5.57
CA GLN A 72 -7.89 21.91 -4.74
C GLN A 72 -7.28 21.83 -3.33
N LEU A 73 -7.29 20.65 -2.72
CA LEU A 73 -6.83 20.46 -1.34
C LEU A 73 -5.30 20.24 -1.24
N LYS A 74 -4.69 19.71 -2.30
CA LYS A 74 -3.26 19.39 -2.34
C LYS A 74 -2.34 20.53 -1.87
N PRO A 75 -2.46 21.79 -2.34
CA PRO A 75 -1.58 22.87 -1.86
C PRO A 75 -1.67 23.06 -0.35
N LYS A 76 -2.89 23.04 0.21
CA LYS A 76 -3.16 23.24 1.64
C LYS A 76 -2.46 22.17 2.50
N TYR A 77 -2.61 20.88 2.14
CA TYR A 77 -1.99 19.80 2.90
C TYR A 77 -0.47 19.71 2.68
N MET A 78 -0.01 19.98 1.45
CA MET A 78 1.42 20.05 1.17
C MET A 78 2.11 21.19 1.93
N ASP A 79 1.48 22.36 2.04
CA ASP A 79 2.00 23.47 2.83
C ASP A 79 1.99 23.16 4.32
N TRP A 80 0.99 22.43 4.81
CA TRP A 80 0.96 21.98 6.19
C TRP A 80 2.09 20.99 6.49
N PHE A 81 2.36 20.00 5.61
CA PHE A 81 3.52 19.11 5.75
C PHE A 81 4.85 19.87 5.70
N LYS A 82 4.99 20.85 4.81
CA LYS A 82 6.19 21.69 4.74
C LYS A 82 6.41 22.50 6.01
N HIS A 83 5.35 22.92 6.68
CA HIS A 83 5.45 23.63 7.96
C HIS A 83 6.20 22.80 9.01
N LEU A 84 6.03 21.48 9.01
CA LEU A 84 6.79 20.57 9.88
C LEU A 84 8.30 20.65 9.61
N SER A 85 8.71 20.99 8.38
CA SER A 85 10.14 21.16 8.00
C SER A 85 10.79 22.40 8.61
N HIS A 86 10.00 23.33 9.15
CA HIS A 86 10.50 24.54 9.80
C HIS A 86 10.55 24.43 11.33
N CYS A 87 10.19 23.25 11.86
CA CYS A 87 10.22 22.99 13.30
C CYS A 87 11.56 22.42 13.70
N ASP A 88 12.52 23.26 14.08
CA ASP A 88 13.92 22.87 14.38
C ASP A 88 14.06 21.77 15.42
N ASN A 89 13.11 21.66 16.37
CA ASN A 89 13.10 20.60 17.38
C ASN A 89 12.59 19.25 16.85
N LEU A 90 11.94 19.22 15.68
CA LEU A 90 11.44 17.99 15.05
C LEU A 90 12.40 17.45 13.99
N ILE A 91 13.26 18.31 13.45
CA ILE A 91 14.15 17.98 12.33
C ILE A 91 15.59 18.27 12.74
N ASN A 92 16.41 17.23 12.76
CA ASN A 92 17.84 17.41 12.92
C ASN A 92 18.51 17.42 11.55
N THR A 93 18.83 18.61 11.05
CA THR A 93 19.60 18.79 9.80
C THR A 93 21.03 18.26 9.89
N GLN A 94 21.54 18.01 11.10
CA GLN A 94 22.87 17.46 11.37
C GLN A 94 22.88 15.93 11.47
N THR A 95 21.73 15.25 11.44
CA THR A 95 21.69 13.78 11.46
C THR A 95 22.36 13.25 10.19
N ASN A 96 23.48 12.56 10.37
CA ASN A 96 24.25 11.99 9.27
C ASN A 96 23.58 10.67 8.81
N LEU A 97 22.48 10.78 8.08
CA LEU A 97 21.76 9.66 7.51
C LEU A 97 22.57 9.08 6.34
N LEU A 98 22.92 7.81 6.37
CA LEU A 98 23.63 7.13 5.28
C LEU A 98 22.74 6.99 4.03
N TYR A 99 21.43 6.88 4.24
CA TYR A 99 20.43 6.72 3.18
C TYR A 99 19.68 8.03 2.88
N ARG A 100 20.33 9.17 3.15
CA ARG A 100 19.77 10.51 2.95
C ARG A 100 19.03 10.71 1.62
N PRO A 101 19.48 10.16 0.47
CA PRO A 101 18.77 10.36 -0.80
C PRO A 101 17.32 9.90 -0.83
N ILE A 102 16.93 8.87 -0.06
CA ILE A 102 15.53 8.44 0.01
C ILE A 102 14.69 9.46 0.78
N PHE A 103 15.22 10.00 1.87
CA PHE A 103 14.55 11.01 2.69
C PHE A 103 14.40 12.34 1.94
N ASP A 104 15.45 12.75 1.21
CA ASP A 104 15.45 13.96 0.40
C ASP A 104 14.43 13.86 -0.76
N LEU A 105 14.34 12.71 -1.44
CA LEU A 105 13.36 12.50 -2.51
C LEU A 105 11.93 12.69 -1.99
N ALA A 106 11.59 12.07 -0.88
CA ALA A 106 10.27 12.14 -0.29
C ALA A 106 9.94 13.56 0.19
N ASN A 107 10.88 14.22 0.85
CA ASN A 107 10.72 15.60 1.29
C ASN A 107 10.48 16.55 0.11
N GLN A 108 11.27 16.45 -0.95
CA GLN A 108 11.11 17.32 -2.12
C GLN A 108 9.80 17.06 -2.87
N ARG A 109 9.37 15.80 -2.96
CA ARG A 109 8.18 15.44 -3.75
C ARG A 109 6.87 15.50 -2.99
N LEU A 110 6.89 15.23 -1.67
CA LEU A 110 5.71 15.23 -0.79
C LEU A 110 5.68 16.38 0.20
N GLY A 111 6.81 17.06 0.42
CA GLY A 111 6.92 18.03 1.50
C GLY A 111 6.94 17.41 2.90
N VAL A 112 7.03 16.08 3.01
CA VAL A 112 7.05 15.38 4.30
C VAL A 112 8.49 15.20 4.75
N PRO A 113 8.92 15.85 5.84
CA PRO A 113 10.28 15.72 6.35
C PRO A 113 10.50 14.40 7.10
N CYS A 114 11.76 14.07 7.36
CA CYS A 114 12.13 13.06 8.33
C CYS A 114 12.01 13.67 9.74
N ILE A 115 11.22 13.07 10.61
CA ILE A 115 10.85 13.63 11.92
C ILE A 115 11.50 12.79 13.03
N LEU A 116 12.17 13.47 13.95
CA LEU A 116 12.78 12.90 15.16
C LEU A 116 11.76 12.79 16.32
N GLY A 117 12.16 12.15 17.41
CA GLY A 117 11.38 12.12 18.63
C GLY A 117 10.27 11.08 18.64
N ASN A 118 10.40 10.01 17.86
CA ASN A 118 9.42 8.94 17.82
C ASN A 118 9.93 7.70 18.55
N GLU A 119 9.09 7.11 19.39
CA GLU A 119 9.26 5.79 19.96
C GLU A 119 8.51 4.78 19.09
N LEU A 120 9.17 3.67 18.75
CA LEU A 120 8.64 2.66 17.84
C LEU A 120 8.60 1.30 18.53
N HIS A 121 7.47 0.60 18.42
CA HIS A 121 7.30 -0.78 18.90
C HIS A 121 6.74 -1.65 17.78
N ILE A 122 7.44 -2.72 17.43
CA ILE A 122 6.96 -3.71 16.46
C ILE A 122 6.03 -4.67 17.17
N LEU A 123 4.84 -4.85 16.61
CA LEU A 123 3.83 -5.80 17.06
C LEU A 123 3.67 -6.83 15.94
N ASP A 124 3.98 -8.09 16.21
CA ASP A 124 4.13 -9.15 15.21
C ASP A 124 3.13 -10.31 15.37
N THR A 125 2.24 -10.21 16.37
CA THR A 125 1.14 -11.17 16.53
C THR A 125 -0.21 -10.48 16.51
N PRO A 126 -1.27 -11.12 15.97
CA PRO A 126 -2.61 -10.55 15.94
C PRO A 126 -3.10 -10.15 17.33
N GLU A 127 -2.77 -10.93 18.34
CA GLU A 127 -3.17 -10.66 19.71
C GLU A 127 -2.46 -9.43 20.29
N SER A 128 -1.13 -9.34 20.14
CA SER A 128 -0.35 -8.17 20.60
C SER A 128 -0.82 -6.88 19.93
N ILE A 129 -1.09 -6.95 18.61
CA ILE A 129 -1.60 -5.82 17.82
C ILE A 129 -2.97 -5.36 18.37
N MET A 130 -3.93 -6.26 18.46
CA MET A 130 -5.29 -5.92 18.88
C MET A 130 -5.35 -5.46 20.34
N ARG A 131 -4.61 -6.10 21.25
CA ARG A 131 -4.55 -5.69 22.67
C ARG A 131 -3.92 -4.30 22.84
N SER A 132 -2.86 -4.00 22.08
CA SER A 132 -2.24 -2.68 22.06
C SER A 132 -3.21 -1.60 21.57
N ILE A 133 -3.91 -1.86 20.44
CA ILE A 133 -4.92 -0.96 19.90
C ILE A 133 -6.05 -0.72 20.90
N ILE A 134 -6.59 -1.77 21.51
CA ILE A 134 -7.67 -1.67 22.52
C ILE A 134 -7.19 -0.85 23.72
N HIS A 135 -5.96 -1.09 24.19
CA HIS A 135 -5.38 -0.33 25.30
C HIS A 135 -5.36 1.17 24.99
N ASP A 136 -4.80 1.56 23.85
CA ASP A 136 -4.67 2.98 23.49
C ASP A 136 -6.02 3.62 23.17
N ILE A 137 -6.98 2.90 22.56
CA ILE A 137 -8.38 3.38 22.41
C ILE A 137 -9.03 3.67 23.77
N ASN A 138 -8.79 2.82 24.76
CA ASN A 138 -9.33 3.01 26.12
C ASN A 138 -8.72 4.22 26.84
N GLN A 139 -7.52 4.65 26.47
CA GLN A 139 -6.85 5.84 27.00
C GLN A 139 -7.14 7.11 26.21
N ALA A 140 -7.76 6.99 25.02
CA ALA A 140 -8.06 8.13 24.16
C ALA A 140 -8.96 9.17 24.86
N GLU A 141 -8.58 10.45 24.73
CA GLU A 141 -9.25 11.59 25.35
C GLU A 141 -9.93 12.53 24.33
N LYS A 142 -9.35 12.69 23.11
CA LYS A 142 -9.78 13.70 22.14
C LYS A 142 -10.33 13.11 20.85
N SER A 143 -9.52 12.31 20.17
CA SER A 143 -9.87 11.84 18.83
C SER A 143 -9.23 10.50 18.45
N ILE A 144 -9.95 9.73 17.65
CA ILE A 144 -9.47 8.50 17.03
C ILE A 144 -9.79 8.56 15.54
N ASN A 145 -8.77 8.52 14.69
CA ASN A 145 -8.87 8.57 13.24
C ASN A 145 -8.32 7.28 12.64
N MET A 146 -9.10 6.58 11.82
CA MET A 146 -8.74 5.26 11.30
C MET A 146 -8.97 5.16 9.79
N VAL A 147 -8.06 4.46 9.09
CA VAL A 147 -8.22 4.08 7.68
C VAL A 147 -7.90 2.61 7.53
N PHE A 148 -8.79 1.82 6.91
CA PHE A 148 -8.55 0.41 6.63
C PHE A 148 -9.10 -0.02 5.26
N TYR A 149 -8.38 -0.94 4.62
CA TYR A 149 -8.85 -1.61 3.42
C TYR A 149 -9.94 -2.64 3.75
N ILE A 150 -9.68 -3.53 4.74
CA ILE A 150 -10.62 -4.55 5.17
C ILE A 150 -10.92 -4.37 6.67
N TRP A 151 -12.21 -4.41 6.99
CA TRP A 151 -12.73 -4.53 8.35
C TRP A 151 -13.67 -5.73 8.43
N SER A 152 -13.44 -6.65 9.37
CA SER A 152 -14.29 -7.81 9.62
C SER A 152 -14.52 -7.97 11.12
N ALA A 153 -15.76 -7.72 11.55
CA ALA A 153 -16.16 -7.74 12.97
C ALA A 153 -16.30 -9.18 13.47
N GLN A 154 -15.16 -9.85 13.67
CA GLN A 154 -15.10 -11.21 14.24
C GLN A 154 -13.92 -11.30 15.21
N GLY A 155 -14.01 -12.20 16.20
CA GLY A 155 -12.93 -12.43 17.16
C GLY A 155 -12.53 -11.17 17.92
N LEU A 156 -11.23 -10.88 18.02
CA LEU A 156 -10.68 -9.71 18.71
C LEU A 156 -11.14 -8.36 18.12
N VAL A 157 -11.55 -8.31 16.84
CA VAL A 157 -12.06 -7.07 16.24
C VAL A 157 -13.37 -6.62 16.88
N ASN A 158 -14.18 -7.55 17.43
CA ASN A 158 -15.37 -7.17 18.19
C ASN A 158 -15.02 -6.42 19.46
N GLU A 159 -13.91 -6.77 20.13
CA GLU A 159 -13.41 -6.05 21.31
C GLU A 159 -12.92 -4.65 20.93
N VAL A 160 -12.24 -4.49 19.79
CA VAL A 160 -11.87 -3.17 19.23
C VAL A 160 -13.13 -2.33 18.97
N THR A 161 -14.15 -2.92 18.33
CA THR A 161 -15.43 -2.23 18.07
C THR A 161 -16.09 -1.76 19.35
N GLN A 162 -16.10 -2.60 20.40
CA GLN A 162 -16.66 -2.23 21.71
C GLN A 162 -15.84 -1.13 22.39
N ALA A 163 -14.50 -1.19 22.31
CA ALA A 163 -13.63 -0.15 22.84
C ALA A 163 -13.87 1.21 22.18
N LEU A 164 -14.10 1.24 20.85
CA LEU A 164 -14.46 2.46 20.10
C LEU A 164 -15.81 3.02 20.58
N ILE A 165 -16.82 2.17 20.76
CA ILE A 165 -18.12 2.60 21.30
C ILE A 165 -17.96 3.20 22.69
N ASN A 166 -17.18 2.57 23.57
CA ASN A 166 -16.90 3.08 24.91
C ASN A 166 -16.14 4.41 24.87
N ALA A 167 -15.16 4.56 23.94
CA ALA A 167 -14.45 5.82 23.75
C ALA A 167 -15.40 6.93 23.27
N ARG A 168 -16.34 6.62 22.37
CA ARG A 168 -17.36 7.59 21.95
C ARG A 168 -18.27 8.05 23.08
N GLN A 169 -18.62 7.14 24.03
CA GLN A 169 -19.38 7.48 25.24
C GLN A 169 -18.61 8.44 26.16
N ARG A 170 -17.27 8.44 26.12
CA ARG A 170 -16.41 9.43 26.77
C ARG A 170 -16.27 10.73 25.99
N SER A 171 -17.05 10.91 24.91
CA SER A 171 -17.04 12.08 24.02
C SER A 171 -15.81 12.18 23.10
N VAL A 172 -15.05 11.12 22.91
CA VAL A 172 -13.95 11.06 21.95
C VAL A 172 -14.52 11.15 20.53
N ALA A 173 -13.96 12.02 19.69
CA ALA A 173 -14.33 12.13 18.27
C ALA A 173 -13.74 10.96 17.48
N ILE A 174 -14.56 10.23 16.71
CA ILE A 174 -14.11 9.02 16.01
C ILE A 174 -14.50 9.08 14.55
N HIS A 175 -13.49 9.03 13.65
CA HIS A 175 -13.67 9.09 12.20
C HIS A 175 -12.97 7.89 11.54
N ILE A 176 -13.74 7.06 10.86
CA ILE A 176 -13.26 5.82 10.25
C ILE A 176 -13.52 5.85 8.75
N LEU A 177 -12.45 5.67 7.96
CA LEU A 177 -12.50 5.53 6.51
C LEU A 177 -12.29 4.07 6.12
N LEU A 178 -13.23 3.50 5.36
CA LEU A 178 -13.18 2.11 4.91
C LEU A 178 -13.30 1.99 3.40
N ASP A 179 -12.46 1.16 2.78
CA ASP A 179 -12.57 0.90 1.34
C ASP A 179 -13.91 0.24 1.00
N SER A 180 -14.55 0.73 -0.05
CA SER A 180 -15.90 0.32 -0.48
C SER A 180 -16.01 -1.14 -0.89
N VAL A 181 -14.93 -1.75 -1.37
CA VAL A 181 -14.90 -3.13 -1.83
C VAL A 181 -14.36 -4.06 -0.74
N GLY A 182 -13.20 -3.70 -0.18
CA GLY A 182 -12.55 -4.50 0.85
C GLY A 182 -13.39 -4.66 2.12
N SER A 183 -14.07 -3.58 2.54
CA SER A 183 -14.91 -3.57 3.75
C SER A 183 -16.41 -3.69 3.45
N ARG A 184 -16.80 -4.02 2.21
CA ARG A 184 -18.22 -4.07 1.81
C ARG A 184 -19.13 -4.93 2.71
N PRO A 185 -18.71 -6.13 3.14
CA PRO A 185 -19.53 -6.93 4.06
C PRO A 185 -19.76 -6.21 5.40
N PHE A 186 -18.72 -5.62 5.97
CA PHE A 186 -18.80 -4.88 7.24
C PHE A 186 -19.65 -3.61 7.12
N LEU A 187 -19.47 -2.82 6.06
CA LEU A 187 -20.25 -1.58 5.82
C LEU A 187 -21.76 -1.81 5.81
N LYS A 188 -22.19 -3.05 5.49
CA LYS A 188 -23.59 -3.48 5.46
C LYS A 188 -24.03 -4.25 6.72
N SER A 189 -23.14 -4.44 7.68
CA SER A 189 -23.38 -5.25 8.86
C SER A 189 -24.12 -4.49 9.96
N ALA A 190 -24.72 -5.25 10.88
CA ALA A 190 -25.36 -4.70 12.07
C ALA A 190 -24.37 -4.01 13.01
N GLU A 191 -23.13 -4.52 13.06
CA GLU A 191 -22.05 -3.96 13.88
C GLU A 191 -21.65 -2.55 13.40
N CYS A 192 -21.51 -2.35 12.10
CA CYS A 192 -21.25 -1.03 11.52
C CYS A 192 -22.40 -0.06 11.81
N GLN A 193 -23.65 -0.53 11.70
CA GLN A 193 -24.81 0.28 12.05
C GLN A 193 -24.86 0.62 13.53
N ALA A 194 -24.48 -0.31 14.41
CA ALA A 194 -24.37 -0.06 15.84
C ALA A 194 -23.33 1.01 16.16
N MET A 195 -22.16 0.99 15.50
CA MET A 195 -21.15 2.06 15.64
C MET A 195 -21.72 3.42 15.23
N ARG A 196 -22.38 3.51 14.08
CA ARG A 196 -23.02 4.75 13.60
C ARG A 196 -24.11 5.25 14.55
N ASN A 197 -24.93 4.36 15.08
CA ASN A 197 -25.99 4.70 16.06
C ASN A 197 -25.41 5.23 17.37
N ASN A 198 -24.18 4.86 17.73
CA ASN A 198 -23.45 5.38 18.88
C ASN A 198 -22.68 6.69 18.55
N GLY A 199 -22.86 7.25 17.36
CA GLY A 199 -22.24 8.54 16.95
C GLY A 199 -20.80 8.42 16.45
N ILE A 200 -20.35 7.21 16.07
CA ILE A 200 -19.07 7.02 15.37
C ILE A 200 -19.28 7.31 13.88
N GLU A 201 -18.44 8.17 13.30
CA GLU A 201 -18.51 8.50 11.89
C GLU A 201 -17.74 7.46 11.06
N VAL A 202 -18.48 6.60 10.35
CA VAL A 202 -17.92 5.57 9.46
C VAL A 202 -18.28 5.93 8.02
N THR A 203 -17.26 6.26 7.22
CA THR A 203 -17.40 6.69 5.82
C THR A 203 -16.75 5.69 4.87
N GLU A 204 -17.45 5.41 3.78
CA GLU A 204 -16.98 4.57 2.68
C GLU A 204 -16.09 5.40 1.75
N THR A 205 -14.90 4.87 1.40
CA THR A 205 -13.98 5.51 0.44
C THR A 205 -14.02 4.84 -0.92
N LEU A 206 -13.72 5.59 -1.98
CA LEU A 206 -13.63 5.10 -3.35
C LEU A 206 -14.90 4.33 -3.75
N HIS A 207 -16.06 4.92 -3.53
CA HIS A 207 -17.35 4.29 -3.80
C HIS A 207 -17.44 3.77 -5.23
N VAL A 208 -17.67 2.45 -5.37
CA VAL A 208 -17.83 1.78 -6.66
C VAL A 208 -19.27 1.84 -7.10
N ASN A 209 -19.52 2.59 -8.18
CA ASN A 209 -20.81 2.63 -8.85
C ASN A 209 -20.69 2.05 -10.26
N LEU A 210 -21.36 0.93 -10.53
CA LEU A 210 -21.33 0.22 -11.82
C LEU A 210 -21.82 1.09 -13.00
N PHE A 211 -22.72 2.05 -12.76
CA PHE A 211 -23.17 2.98 -13.80
C PHE A 211 -22.11 4.03 -14.19
N ARG A 212 -21.11 4.25 -13.30
CA ARG A 212 -20.00 5.19 -13.54
C ARG A 212 -18.69 4.50 -13.90
N MET A 213 -18.69 3.16 -14.09
CA MET A 213 -17.47 2.38 -14.39
C MET A 213 -16.73 2.83 -15.65
N PHE A 214 -17.44 3.43 -16.61
CA PHE A 214 -16.82 4.00 -17.82
C PHE A 214 -16.21 5.40 -17.61
N PHE A 215 -16.48 6.04 -16.48
CA PHE A 215 -16.03 7.38 -16.15
C PHE A 215 -15.08 7.41 -14.96
N ASN A 216 -15.10 6.38 -14.13
CA ASN A 216 -14.24 6.25 -12.95
C ASN A 216 -13.64 4.84 -12.96
N ARG A 217 -12.34 4.76 -12.74
CA ARG A 217 -11.68 3.47 -12.59
C ARG A 217 -12.13 2.79 -11.30
N ILE A 218 -12.67 1.57 -11.42
CA ILE A 218 -13.34 0.87 -10.32
C ILE A 218 -12.42 -0.01 -9.46
N ASP A 219 -11.17 -0.20 -9.88
CA ASP A 219 -10.18 -1.06 -9.22
C ASP A 219 -9.18 -0.29 -8.34
N LEU A 220 -9.33 1.03 -8.20
CA LEU A 220 -8.58 1.82 -7.23
C LEU A 220 -8.99 1.44 -5.81
N ARG A 221 -8.04 1.37 -4.87
CA ARG A 221 -8.29 0.95 -3.48
C ARG A 221 -7.65 1.85 -2.46
N GLN A 222 -8.36 2.09 -1.37
CA GLN A 222 -7.79 2.68 -0.16
C GLN A 222 -7.10 1.57 0.62
N HIS A 223 -5.80 1.40 0.37
CA HIS A 223 -5.06 0.28 0.94
C HIS A 223 -4.22 0.68 2.17
N ARG A 224 -4.32 1.92 2.62
CA ARG A 224 -3.68 2.39 3.86
C ARG A 224 -4.26 1.66 5.06
N LYS A 225 -3.43 1.45 6.07
CA LYS A 225 -3.80 0.97 7.40
C LYS A 225 -3.18 1.96 8.38
N ILE A 226 -4.03 2.83 8.88
CA ILE A 226 -3.63 3.93 9.76
C ILE A 226 -4.60 3.97 10.94
N ILE A 227 -4.07 4.10 12.14
CA ILE A 227 -4.80 4.52 13.33
C ILE A 227 -4.03 5.70 13.91
N VAL A 228 -4.72 6.77 14.28
CA VAL A 228 -4.14 7.88 15.02
C VAL A 228 -5.03 8.19 16.19
N ILE A 229 -4.45 8.26 17.39
CA ILE A 229 -5.11 8.51 18.65
C ILE A 229 -4.51 9.79 19.23
N ASP A 230 -5.37 10.77 19.50
CA ASP A 230 -5.04 12.06 20.14
C ASP A 230 -3.87 12.81 19.46
N ASN A 231 -3.64 12.55 18.16
CA ASN A 231 -2.52 13.10 17.37
C ASN A 231 -1.12 12.79 17.94
N GLN A 232 -1.01 11.85 18.89
CA GLN A 232 0.23 11.48 19.59
C GLN A 232 0.62 10.04 19.33
N ILE A 233 -0.33 9.11 19.43
CA ILE A 233 -0.10 7.68 19.18
C ILE A 233 -0.63 7.34 17.82
N SER A 234 0.14 6.55 17.05
CA SER A 234 -0.34 6.03 15.77
C SER A 234 0.12 4.60 15.52
N TYR A 235 -0.58 3.94 14.60
CA TYR A 235 -0.26 2.61 14.10
C TYR A 235 -0.25 2.62 12.59
N THR A 236 0.74 1.98 12.01
CA THR A 236 0.77 1.65 10.58
C THR A 236 1.50 0.34 10.36
N GLY A 237 1.22 -0.34 9.27
CA GLY A 237 1.81 -1.64 8.96
C GLY A 237 1.01 -2.41 7.94
N SER A 238 1.07 -3.73 7.98
CA SER A 238 0.46 -4.58 6.96
C SER A 238 -0.93 -5.11 7.34
N MET A 239 -1.28 -5.14 8.64
CA MET A 239 -2.49 -5.78 9.15
C MET A 239 -3.76 -4.97 8.85
N ASN A 240 -4.76 -5.63 8.29
CA ASN A 240 -6.12 -5.12 8.22
C ASN A 240 -6.84 -5.28 9.57
N MET A 241 -8.00 -4.64 9.72
CA MET A 241 -8.83 -4.81 10.91
C MET A 241 -9.61 -6.14 10.80
N VAL A 242 -8.86 -7.23 10.90
CA VAL A 242 -9.36 -8.61 10.84
C VAL A 242 -8.67 -9.48 11.90
N ASP A 243 -9.38 -10.45 12.43
CA ASP A 243 -8.76 -11.51 13.23
C ASP A 243 -8.45 -12.69 12.30
N PRO A 244 -7.16 -13.03 12.07
CA PRO A 244 -6.78 -14.09 11.14
C PRO A 244 -7.38 -15.46 11.47
N LYS A 245 -7.69 -15.71 12.74
CA LYS A 245 -8.33 -16.97 13.18
C LYS A 245 -9.74 -17.15 12.60
N PHE A 246 -10.39 -16.06 12.17
CA PHE A 246 -11.74 -16.08 11.65
C PHE A 246 -11.84 -15.63 10.19
N PHE A 247 -10.81 -14.97 9.68
CA PHE A 247 -10.83 -14.37 8.35
C PHE A 247 -10.40 -15.37 7.27
N LYS A 248 -11.15 -15.44 6.15
CA LYS A 248 -10.85 -16.25 4.94
C LYS A 248 -10.39 -17.70 5.21
N LYS A 249 -10.95 -18.40 6.18
CA LYS A 249 -10.59 -19.78 6.54
C LYS A 249 -10.64 -20.78 5.38
N ASN A 250 -11.50 -20.55 4.41
CA ASN A 250 -11.72 -21.43 3.25
C ASN A 250 -10.73 -21.17 2.11
N SER A 251 -9.77 -20.27 2.25
CA SER A 251 -8.78 -19.95 1.21
C SER A 251 -7.63 -20.97 1.11
N ASN A 252 -7.51 -21.90 2.07
CA ASN A 252 -6.46 -22.92 2.17
C ASN A 252 -5.01 -22.36 2.26
N VAL A 253 -4.85 -21.07 2.57
CA VAL A 253 -3.52 -20.43 2.70
C VAL A 253 -3.05 -20.29 4.16
N GLY A 254 -3.85 -20.77 5.11
CA GLY A 254 -3.59 -20.62 6.54
C GLY A 254 -3.90 -19.20 7.07
N GLU A 255 -3.46 -18.92 8.30
CA GLU A 255 -3.64 -17.60 8.92
C GLU A 255 -2.75 -16.56 8.26
N TRP A 256 -3.23 -15.32 8.24
CA TRP A 256 -2.45 -14.19 7.76
C TRP A 256 -1.44 -13.76 8.83
N ILE A 257 -0.18 -13.56 8.39
CA ILE A 257 0.92 -13.14 9.25
C ILE A 257 1.29 -11.72 8.88
N ASP A 258 0.97 -10.81 9.77
CA ASP A 258 1.09 -9.38 9.60
C ASP A 258 1.90 -8.75 10.73
N ILE A 259 2.35 -7.51 10.50
CA ILE A 259 2.94 -6.65 11.53
C ILE A 259 2.24 -5.29 11.56
N MET A 260 2.24 -4.68 12.74
CA MET A 260 1.96 -3.26 12.92
C MET A 260 3.10 -2.63 13.73
N VAL A 261 3.40 -1.38 13.43
CA VAL A 261 4.27 -0.57 14.27
C VAL A 261 3.41 0.41 15.04
N ARG A 262 3.48 0.34 16.37
CA ARG A 262 2.96 1.36 17.25
C ARG A 262 3.98 2.48 17.36
N ILE A 263 3.55 3.68 17.11
CA ILE A 263 4.38 4.88 17.12
C ILE A 263 3.85 5.82 18.19
N ASN A 264 4.72 6.27 19.07
CA ASN A 264 4.42 7.34 20.02
C ASN A 264 5.35 8.51 19.71
N GLY A 265 4.82 9.60 19.20
CA GLY A 265 5.64 10.74 18.82
C GLY A 265 5.10 11.62 17.70
N PRO A 266 5.87 12.65 17.32
CA PRO A 266 5.41 13.72 16.43
C PRO A 266 5.09 13.29 15.00
N VAL A 267 5.63 12.17 14.50
CA VAL A 267 5.26 11.68 13.15
C VAL A 267 3.80 11.23 13.05
N SER A 268 3.13 10.99 14.19
CA SER A 268 1.69 10.71 14.25
C SER A 268 0.85 11.85 13.65
N SER A 269 1.32 13.09 13.73
CA SER A 269 0.66 14.23 13.09
C SER A 269 0.67 14.12 11.56
N VAL A 270 1.71 13.54 10.94
CA VAL A 270 1.76 13.30 9.50
C VAL A 270 0.69 12.29 9.09
N LEU A 271 0.56 11.19 9.83
CA LEU A 271 -0.47 10.17 9.59
C LEU A 271 -1.87 10.74 9.81
N ASN A 272 -2.04 11.64 10.80
CA ASN A 272 -3.27 12.36 11.02
C ASN A 272 -3.60 13.31 9.86
N GLY A 273 -2.62 14.04 9.35
CA GLY A 273 -2.76 14.89 8.17
C GLY A 273 -3.20 14.11 6.93
N LEU A 274 -2.65 12.92 6.72
CA LEU A 274 -3.05 12.03 5.63
C LEU A 274 -4.49 11.54 5.80
N HIS A 275 -4.88 11.14 7.01
CA HIS A 275 -6.27 10.77 7.31
C HIS A 275 -7.22 11.95 7.06
N ALA A 276 -6.90 13.13 7.58
CA ALA A 276 -7.72 14.33 7.43
C ALA A 276 -7.88 14.74 5.95
N TRP A 277 -6.83 14.57 5.15
CA TRP A 277 -6.89 14.83 3.70
C TRP A 277 -7.84 13.84 3.01
N ASP A 278 -7.67 12.53 3.28
CA ASP A 278 -8.57 11.49 2.74
C ASP A 278 -10.03 11.74 3.20
N TRP A 279 -10.23 12.15 4.45
CA TRP A 279 -11.54 12.46 5.01
C TRP A 279 -12.20 13.66 4.31
N GLU A 280 -11.47 14.75 4.14
CA GLU A 280 -12.00 15.95 3.48
C GLU A 280 -12.34 15.68 2.00
N ILE A 281 -11.57 14.83 1.31
CA ILE A 281 -11.87 14.38 -0.06
C ILE A 281 -13.21 13.62 -0.13
N GLU A 282 -13.46 12.71 0.81
CA GLU A 282 -14.65 11.85 0.78
C GLU A 282 -15.91 12.55 1.30
N THR A 283 -15.79 13.40 2.32
CA THR A 283 -16.93 13.98 3.03
C THR A 283 -17.17 15.45 2.73
N GLY A 284 -16.15 16.16 2.24
CA GLY A 284 -16.14 17.62 2.14
C GLY A 284 -15.98 18.32 3.50
N VAL A 285 -15.85 17.59 4.59
CA VAL A 285 -15.73 18.13 5.96
C VAL A 285 -14.27 18.19 6.36
N LYS A 286 -13.83 19.38 6.78
CA LYS A 286 -12.47 19.58 7.28
C LYS A 286 -12.35 19.12 8.72
N LEU A 287 -11.44 18.20 8.99
CA LEU A 287 -11.03 17.86 10.36
C LEU A 287 -10.03 18.89 10.90
N PRO A 288 -10.03 19.13 12.22
CA PRO A 288 -9.00 19.94 12.86
C PRO A 288 -7.63 19.32 12.58
N LEU A 289 -6.72 20.16 12.08
CA LEU A 289 -5.30 19.85 12.04
C LEU A 289 -4.66 20.87 12.98
N ASP A 290 -3.99 20.39 14.00
CA ASP A 290 -3.18 21.29 14.80
C ASP A 290 -2.15 21.92 13.88
N VAL A 291 -2.20 23.24 13.78
CA VAL A 291 -1.20 24.00 13.03
C VAL A 291 0.05 24.01 13.90
N PRO A 292 1.13 23.43 13.45
CA PRO A 292 2.29 23.35 14.29
C PRO A 292 3.05 24.69 14.34
N ASP A 293 2.93 25.33 15.48
CA ASP A 293 4.07 26.10 15.99
C ASP A 293 5.02 25.13 16.73
N CYS A 294 5.40 24.02 16.08
CA CYS A 294 6.10 22.86 16.67
C CYS A 294 5.33 22.27 17.89
N PRO A 295 4.13 21.73 17.69
CA PRO A 295 3.18 21.45 18.78
C PRO A 295 3.51 20.20 19.58
N LEU A 296 4.36 19.33 19.08
CA LEU A 296 4.71 18.07 19.73
C LEU A 296 6.18 18.09 20.14
N LEU A 297 6.41 17.99 21.44
CA LEU A 297 7.77 17.85 21.94
C LEU A 297 8.32 16.47 21.56
N PRO A 298 9.53 16.40 20.97
CA PRO A 298 10.18 15.13 20.72
C PRO A 298 10.43 14.38 22.03
N LEU A 299 10.30 13.06 22.01
CA LEU A 299 10.68 12.19 23.13
C LEU A 299 12.17 12.33 23.44
N GLU A 300 12.57 12.00 24.66
CA GLU A 300 13.97 12.06 25.10
C GLU A 300 14.88 11.30 24.11
N GLN A 301 16.09 11.81 23.89
CA GLN A 301 17.01 11.39 22.83
C GLN A 301 17.35 9.88 22.80
N ASN A 302 17.23 9.18 23.94
CA ASN A 302 17.60 7.76 24.05
C ASN A 302 16.59 6.80 23.36
N ASN A 303 15.36 7.24 23.07
CA ASN A 303 14.31 6.45 22.39
C ASN A 303 13.79 7.18 21.14
N SER A 304 14.59 8.07 20.58
CA SER A 304 14.16 8.95 19.49
C SER A 304 14.59 8.40 18.13
N HIS A 305 13.63 7.83 17.40
CA HIS A 305 13.86 7.38 16.03
C HIS A 305 13.51 8.47 15.02
N ALA A 306 14.33 8.58 13.96
CA ALA A 306 14.05 9.39 12.80
C ALA A 306 13.11 8.64 11.84
N VAL A 307 11.91 9.17 11.64
CA VAL A 307 10.86 8.53 10.85
C VAL A 307 10.37 9.44 9.75
N GLN A 308 10.21 8.91 8.55
CA GLN A 308 9.53 9.59 7.44
C GLN A 308 8.39 8.75 6.92
N ILE A 309 7.27 9.41 6.60
CA ILE A 309 6.10 8.78 6.02
C ILE A 309 6.06 9.03 4.52
N LEU A 310 6.03 7.97 3.73
CA LEU A 310 5.79 7.99 2.30
C LEU A 310 4.33 7.66 2.02
N ALA A 311 3.57 8.64 1.57
CA ALA A 311 2.21 8.43 1.07
C ALA A 311 2.24 8.35 -0.45
N THR A 312 1.63 7.32 -1.01
CA THR A 312 1.56 7.12 -2.46
C THR A 312 0.14 6.80 -2.91
N GLY A 313 -0.10 6.90 -4.21
CA GLY A 313 -1.39 6.62 -4.81
C GLY A 313 -1.73 7.55 -5.97
N PRO A 314 -2.87 7.35 -6.62
CA PRO A 314 -3.34 8.24 -7.69
C PRO A 314 -3.42 9.71 -7.24
N CYS A 315 -2.91 10.62 -8.06
CA CYS A 315 -2.74 12.06 -7.80
C CYS A 315 -1.61 12.44 -6.80
N PHE A 316 -0.99 11.49 -6.11
CA PHE A 316 0.31 11.70 -5.47
C PHE A 316 1.42 11.76 -6.55
N PRO A 317 2.65 12.21 -6.21
CA PRO A 317 3.73 12.22 -7.20
C PRO A 317 3.94 10.86 -7.86
N ASP A 318 3.90 10.85 -9.21
CA ASP A 318 4.04 9.65 -10.01
C ASP A 318 5.33 8.88 -9.66
N ASP A 319 5.24 7.56 -9.64
CA ASP A 319 6.35 6.64 -9.44
C ASP A 319 7.15 6.82 -8.13
N LEU A 320 6.67 7.62 -7.17
CA LEU A 320 7.43 7.94 -5.96
C LEU A 320 7.85 6.68 -5.20
N MET A 321 6.97 5.68 -5.05
CA MET A 321 7.33 4.43 -4.36
C MET A 321 8.39 3.66 -5.12
N ALA A 322 8.24 3.50 -6.43
CA ALA A 322 9.22 2.80 -7.25
C ALA A 322 10.59 3.51 -7.25
N GLN A 323 10.60 4.85 -7.27
CA GLN A 323 11.81 5.65 -7.16
C GLN A 323 12.48 5.49 -5.79
N SER A 324 11.70 5.56 -4.70
CA SER A 324 12.20 5.38 -3.33
C SER A 324 12.79 3.99 -3.13
N LEU A 325 12.11 2.93 -3.59
CA LEU A 325 12.61 1.57 -3.56
C LEU A 325 13.89 1.40 -4.39
N SER A 326 13.95 2.01 -5.59
CA SER A 326 15.14 1.95 -6.45
C SER A 326 16.34 2.60 -5.76
N ILE A 327 16.17 3.79 -5.17
CA ILE A 327 17.24 4.47 -4.40
C ILE A 327 17.69 3.58 -3.24
N ALA A 328 16.76 3.01 -2.48
CA ALA A 328 17.05 2.13 -1.36
C ALA A 328 17.88 0.91 -1.81
N ILE A 329 17.43 0.20 -2.88
CA ILE A 329 18.13 -0.97 -3.42
C ILE A 329 19.53 -0.62 -3.95
N PHE A 330 19.67 0.48 -4.70
CA PHE A 330 20.98 0.90 -5.22
C PHE A 330 21.92 1.40 -4.14
N SER A 331 21.40 1.90 -3.02
CA SER A 331 22.21 2.33 -1.87
C SER A 331 22.72 1.18 -1.01
N ALA A 332 22.14 -0.03 -1.15
CA ALA A 332 22.53 -1.23 -0.41
C ALA A 332 24.00 -1.61 -0.68
N ARG A 333 24.71 -1.97 0.37
CA ARG A 333 26.14 -2.34 0.33
C ARG A 333 26.43 -3.76 0.79
N LYS A 334 25.56 -4.32 1.67
CA LYS A 334 25.78 -5.64 2.30
C LYS A 334 24.60 -6.57 2.05
N SER A 335 23.39 -6.14 2.41
CA SER A 335 22.22 -7.02 2.39
C SER A 335 20.91 -6.29 2.08
N ILE A 336 20.01 -7.00 1.45
CA ILE A 336 18.61 -6.60 1.24
C ILE A 336 17.75 -7.80 1.63
N VAL A 337 16.78 -7.60 2.53
CA VAL A 337 15.75 -8.61 2.85
C VAL A 337 14.38 -8.00 2.62
N ILE A 338 13.56 -8.68 1.84
CA ILE A 338 12.21 -8.23 1.46
C ILE A 338 11.18 -9.26 1.88
N THR A 339 10.08 -8.82 2.48
CA THR A 339 8.87 -9.61 2.68
C THR A 339 7.71 -8.99 1.91
N SER A 340 6.94 -9.78 1.21
CA SER A 340 5.71 -9.34 0.52
C SER A 340 4.81 -10.54 0.24
N PRO A 341 3.48 -10.43 0.40
CA PRO A 341 2.57 -11.48 -0.06
C PRO A 341 2.54 -11.60 -1.57
N TYR A 342 2.76 -10.50 -2.28
CA TYR A 342 2.68 -10.41 -3.73
C TYR A 342 3.99 -9.86 -4.29
N PHE A 343 4.58 -10.59 -5.23
CA PHE A 343 5.85 -10.22 -5.84
C PHE A 343 5.74 -10.22 -7.37
N VAL A 344 5.18 -9.14 -7.89
CA VAL A 344 5.07 -8.84 -9.33
C VAL A 344 5.57 -7.41 -9.57
N PRO A 345 6.86 -7.15 -9.26
CA PRO A 345 7.43 -5.81 -9.30
C PRO A 345 7.49 -5.26 -10.74
N SER A 346 7.74 -3.95 -10.85
CA SER A 346 8.12 -3.38 -12.14
C SER A 346 9.46 -3.96 -12.62
N HIS A 347 9.67 -3.94 -13.95
CA HIS A 347 10.95 -4.37 -14.52
C HIS A 347 12.15 -3.64 -13.88
N ASN A 348 12.02 -2.36 -13.62
CA ASN A 348 13.08 -1.56 -13.01
C ASN A 348 13.45 -2.03 -11.60
N ILE A 349 12.48 -2.41 -10.78
CA ILE A 349 12.71 -2.93 -9.43
C ILE A 349 13.33 -4.34 -9.49
N ALA A 350 12.81 -5.22 -10.35
CA ALA A 350 13.39 -6.55 -10.54
C ALA A 350 14.85 -6.46 -11.00
N GLU A 351 15.14 -5.58 -11.96
CA GLU A 351 16.49 -5.35 -12.46
C GLU A 351 17.41 -4.72 -11.40
N ALA A 352 16.90 -3.79 -10.59
CA ALA A 352 17.67 -3.22 -9.49
C ALA A 352 18.09 -4.29 -8.46
N LEU A 353 17.19 -5.22 -8.11
CA LEU A 353 17.49 -6.35 -7.22
C LEU A 353 18.52 -7.30 -7.85
N ARG A 354 18.36 -7.60 -9.13
CA ARG A 354 19.31 -8.42 -9.90
C ARG A 354 20.71 -7.79 -9.90
N ILE A 355 20.81 -6.49 -10.19
CA ILE A 355 22.06 -5.74 -10.17
C ILE A 355 22.67 -5.71 -8.77
N ALA A 356 21.85 -5.53 -7.72
CA ALA A 356 22.33 -5.57 -6.34
C ALA A 356 23.02 -6.91 -6.01
N ALA A 357 22.38 -8.03 -6.36
CA ALA A 357 22.95 -9.36 -6.18
C ALA A 357 24.25 -9.55 -6.99
N LEU A 358 24.27 -9.15 -8.27
CA LEU A 358 25.47 -9.22 -9.11
C LEU A 358 26.63 -8.37 -8.61
N ARG A 359 26.35 -7.29 -7.85
CA ARG A 359 27.37 -6.47 -7.15
C ARG A 359 27.93 -7.15 -5.89
N GLY A 360 27.38 -8.29 -5.49
CA GLY A 360 27.78 -8.97 -4.26
C GLY A 360 26.95 -8.59 -3.02
N VAL A 361 25.84 -7.85 -3.17
CA VAL A 361 24.88 -7.61 -2.09
C VAL A 361 24.08 -8.89 -1.87
N GLU A 362 23.96 -9.33 -0.62
CA GLU A 362 23.14 -10.49 -0.27
C GLU A 362 21.65 -10.11 -0.34
N VAL A 363 20.95 -10.59 -1.37
CA VAL A 363 19.53 -10.30 -1.58
C VAL A 363 18.70 -11.53 -1.20
N SER A 364 17.75 -11.34 -0.27
CA SER A 364 16.80 -12.36 0.17
C SER A 364 15.37 -11.88 0.02
N ILE A 365 14.51 -12.70 -0.56
CA ILE A 365 13.09 -12.40 -0.76
C ILE A 365 12.28 -13.51 -0.08
N ILE A 366 11.39 -13.16 0.84
CA ILE A 366 10.56 -14.09 1.60
C ILE A 366 9.11 -13.92 1.14
N LEU A 367 8.55 -14.94 0.53
CA LEU A 367 7.19 -14.95 -0.05
C LEU A 367 6.38 -16.07 0.61
N PRO A 368 5.04 -15.96 0.66
CA PRO A 368 4.22 -17.10 1.09
C PRO A 368 4.32 -18.24 0.07
N LYS A 369 4.41 -19.49 0.56
CA LYS A 369 4.41 -20.69 -0.29
C LYS A 369 3.09 -20.83 -1.03
N GLU A 370 1.98 -20.66 -0.31
CA GLU A 370 0.62 -20.62 -0.86
C GLU A 370 0.13 -19.18 -0.90
N ASN A 371 -0.52 -18.81 -2.00
CA ASN A 371 -1.01 -17.46 -2.21
C ASN A 371 -2.53 -17.45 -2.37
N ASP A 372 -3.22 -16.45 -1.82
CA ASP A 372 -4.67 -16.30 -1.95
C ASP A 372 -5.10 -15.76 -3.32
N SER A 373 -4.13 -15.38 -4.16
CA SER A 373 -4.31 -14.97 -5.56
C SER A 373 -3.59 -15.93 -6.51
N LEU A 374 -4.36 -16.73 -7.25
CA LEU A 374 -3.84 -17.64 -8.28
C LEU A 374 -3.02 -16.90 -9.35
N MET A 375 -3.49 -15.70 -9.72
CA MET A 375 -2.82 -14.87 -10.74
C MET A 375 -1.46 -14.42 -10.26
N VAL A 376 -1.36 -13.91 -9.03
CA VAL A 376 -0.08 -13.49 -8.43
C VAL A 376 0.85 -14.69 -8.25
N HIS A 377 0.34 -15.82 -7.78
CA HIS A 377 1.14 -17.04 -7.62
C HIS A 377 1.89 -17.41 -8.92
N TRP A 378 1.21 -17.41 -10.06
CA TRP A 378 1.83 -17.75 -11.33
C TRP A 378 2.68 -16.60 -11.91
N ALA A 379 2.20 -15.35 -11.84
CA ALA A 379 2.91 -14.21 -12.39
C ALA A 379 4.26 -13.94 -11.69
N SER A 380 4.32 -14.07 -10.37
CA SER A 380 5.55 -13.86 -9.58
C SER A 380 6.69 -14.79 -9.99
N ARG A 381 6.37 -16.01 -10.36
CA ARG A 381 7.35 -17.05 -10.75
C ARG A 381 8.14 -16.67 -12.01
N THR A 382 7.61 -15.78 -12.84
CA THR A 382 8.32 -15.27 -14.04
C THR A 382 9.63 -14.54 -13.70
N PHE A 383 9.71 -13.93 -12.51
CA PHE A 383 10.91 -13.20 -12.08
C PHE A 383 11.98 -14.11 -11.45
N PHE A 384 11.61 -15.31 -11.03
CA PHE A 384 12.51 -16.17 -10.27
C PHE A 384 13.72 -16.64 -11.08
N ASP A 385 13.56 -16.89 -12.39
CA ASP A 385 14.65 -17.34 -13.25
C ASP A 385 15.85 -16.39 -13.20
N ASP A 386 15.61 -15.11 -13.49
CA ASP A 386 16.66 -14.09 -13.58
C ASP A 386 17.23 -13.72 -12.20
N LEU A 387 16.38 -13.72 -11.17
CA LEU A 387 16.79 -13.39 -9.81
C LEU A 387 17.64 -14.53 -9.20
N LEU A 388 17.20 -15.77 -9.31
CA LEU A 388 17.94 -16.95 -8.81
C LEU A 388 19.27 -17.10 -9.57
N ALA A 389 19.29 -16.89 -10.88
CA ALA A 389 20.51 -16.92 -11.69
C ALA A 389 21.52 -15.84 -11.27
N ALA A 390 21.06 -14.70 -10.74
CA ALA A 390 21.91 -13.66 -10.20
C ALA A 390 22.37 -13.90 -8.75
N GLY A 391 21.91 -14.98 -8.12
CA GLY A 391 22.27 -15.33 -6.73
C GLY A 391 21.30 -14.78 -5.67
N VAL A 392 20.15 -14.24 -6.06
CA VAL A 392 19.11 -13.86 -5.10
C VAL A 392 18.53 -15.10 -4.42
N LYS A 393 18.42 -15.08 -3.10
CA LYS A 393 17.79 -16.15 -2.31
C LYS A 393 16.29 -15.90 -2.22
N ILE A 394 15.48 -16.86 -2.66
CA ILE A 394 14.03 -16.79 -2.58
C ILE A 394 13.57 -17.86 -1.59
N TYR A 395 12.81 -17.45 -0.58
CA TYR A 395 12.29 -18.29 0.49
C TYR A 395 10.77 -18.40 0.39
N ASN A 396 10.24 -19.63 0.38
CA ASN A 396 8.81 -19.91 0.43
C ASN A 396 8.39 -20.18 1.88
N PHE A 397 7.75 -19.20 2.52
CA PHE A 397 7.25 -19.33 3.89
C PHE A 397 6.04 -20.27 3.95
N ASN A 398 6.02 -21.22 4.93
CA ASN A 398 5.07 -22.33 4.95
C ASN A 398 4.14 -22.38 6.18
N LYS A 399 4.13 -21.35 7.05
CA LYS A 399 3.30 -21.31 8.26
C LYS A 399 2.05 -20.42 8.13
N GLY A 400 1.52 -20.26 6.94
CA GLY A 400 0.38 -19.42 6.63
C GLY A 400 0.67 -18.43 5.51
N LEU A 401 -0.21 -17.46 5.30
CA LEU A 401 0.00 -16.39 4.32
C LEU A 401 0.88 -15.30 4.94
N LEU A 402 2.16 -15.27 4.60
CA LEU A 402 3.03 -14.17 4.99
C LEU A 402 2.55 -12.88 4.31
N HIS A 403 1.80 -12.06 5.06
CA HIS A 403 1.19 -10.84 4.54
C HIS A 403 1.97 -9.58 4.94
N THR A 404 3.06 -9.73 5.70
CA THR A 404 3.99 -8.65 6.08
C THR A 404 4.59 -8.00 4.83
N LYS A 405 4.69 -6.67 4.85
CA LYS A 405 5.32 -5.86 3.80
C LYS A 405 6.42 -5.04 4.44
N SER A 406 7.65 -5.51 4.26
CA SER A 406 8.83 -4.83 4.77
C SER A 406 10.04 -5.01 3.85
N MET A 407 10.95 -4.06 3.90
CA MET A 407 12.27 -4.14 3.29
C MET A 407 13.29 -3.67 4.32
N LEU A 408 14.33 -4.47 4.50
CA LEU A 408 15.46 -4.14 5.36
C LEU A 408 16.74 -4.08 4.53
N ILE A 409 17.50 -3.01 4.67
CA ILE A 409 18.76 -2.77 3.94
C ILE A 409 19.90 -2.58 4.92
N ASP A 410 20.95 -3.38 4.75
CA ASP A 410 22.22 -3.33 5.49
C ASP A 410 22.04 -3.37 7.02
N ASN A 411 20.94 -3.96 7.49
CA ASN A 411 20.51 -3.97 8.90
C ASN A 411 20.51 -2.55 9.52
N ARG A 412 20.07 -1.55 8.75
CA ARG A 412 20.08 -0.15 9.16
C ARG A 412 18.88 0.66 8.68
N LEU A 413 18.50 0.52 7.40
CA LEU A 413 17.32 1.18 6.83
C LEU A 413 16.18 0.17 6.74
N ALA A 414 15.07 0.48 7.40
CA ALA A 414 13.84 -0.31 7.34
C ALA A 414 12.71 0.47 6.67
N LEU A 415 12.01 -0.19 5.76
CA LEU A 415 10.75 0.27 5.18
C LEU A 415 9.67 -0.71 5.63
N VAL A 416 8.62 -0.20 6.28
CA VAL A 416 7.49 -1.01 6.76
C VAL A 416 6.19 -0.29 6.41
N GLY A 417 5.21 -1.01 5.87
CA GLY A 417 3.95 -0.34 5.53
C GLY A 417 2.93 -1.23 4.85
N THR A 418 2.16 -0.62 3.95
CA THR A 418 1.03 -1.28 3.30
C THR A 418 1.34 -1.74 1.88
N VAL A 419 2.46 -1.31 1.30
CA VAL A 419 2.85 -1.49 -0.11
C VAL A 419 3.31 -2.92 -0.37
N ASN A 420 2.61 -3.63 -1.24
CA ASN A 420 3.12 -4.89 -1.81
C ASN A 420 4.16 -4.60 -2.90
N MET A 421 4.99 -5.59 -3.19
CA MET A 421 5.92 -5.55 -4.33
C MET A 421 5.22 -5.90 -5.64
N ASP A 422 4.18 -5.11 -5.99
CA ASP A 422 3.40 -5.28 -7.22
C ASP A 422 3.06 -3.94 -7.88
N MET A 423 2.71 -4.01 -9.16
CA MET A 423 2.39 -2.83 -9.98
C MET A 423 1.15 -2.11 -9.49
N ARG A 424 0.19 -2.84 -8.92
CA ARG A 424 -1.04 -2.28 -8.39
C ARG A 424 -0.77 -1.38 -7.18
N SER A 425 0.06 -1.83 -6.24
CA SER A 425 0.46 -1.04 -5.07
C SER A 425 1.28 0.19 -5.46
N PHE A 426 2.08 0.09 -6.53
CA PHE A 426 2.90 1.22 -6.98
C PHE A 426 2.10 2.31 -7.69
N LEU A 427 1.02 1.96 -8.40
CA LEU A 427 0.34 2.87 -9.34
C LEU A 427 -1.13 3.16 -8.99
N LEU A 428 -1.84 2.21 -8.37
CA LEU A 428 -3.30 2.23 -8.30
C LEU A 428 -3.86 2.37 -6.88
N ASN A 429 -3.17 1.84 -5.89
CA ASN A 429 -3.64 1.89 -4.52
C ASN A 429 -3.15 3.16 -3.82
N PHE A 430 -3.98 3.66 -2.89
CA PHE A 430 -3.51 4.61 -1.90
C PHE A 430 -2.80 3.84 -0.79
N GLU A 431 -1.51 4.07 -0.65
CA GLU A 431 -0.63 3.32 0.25
C GLU A 431 0.09 4.26 1.23
N VAL A 432 0.68 3.66 2.26
CA VAL A 432 1.56 4.35 3.21
C VAL A 432 2.73 3.45 3.58
N THR A 433 3.93 4.01 3.62
CA THR A 433 5.15 3.32 4.05
C THR A 433 5.90 4.20 5.04
N MET A 434 6.31 3.63 6.14
CA MET A 434 7.20 4.24 7.10
C MET A 434 8.64 3.89 6.73
N VAL A 435 9.51 4.89 6.69
CA VAL A 435 10.95 4.75 6.43
C VAL A 435 11.69 5.15 7.70
N VAL A 436 12.53 4.26 8.19
CA VAL A 436 13.31 4.45 9.43
C VAL A 436 14.76 4.08 9.17
N GLU A 437 15.68 5.01 9.41
CA GLU A 437 17.11 4.72 9.45
C GLU A 437 17.57 4.69 10.91
N ASP A 438 17.53 3.51 11.50
CA ASP A 438 17.94 3.28 12.89
C ASP A 438 18.43 1.83 13.09
N PRO A 439 19.63 1.58 13.63
CA PRO A 439 20.15 0.24 13.83
C PRO A 439 19.37 -0.61 14.83
N ALA A 440 18.79 -0.01 15.88
CA ALA A 440 18.04 -0.76 16.89
C ALA A 440 16.73 -1.27 16.31
N PHE A 441 15.94 -0.39 15.69
CA PHE A 441 14.72 -0.76 14.99
C PHE A 441 14.98 -1.75 13.84
N ALA A 442 16.04 -1.52 13.06
CA ALA A 442 16.46 -2.42 11.99
C ALA A 442 16.81 -3.82 12.50
N ASN A 443 17.43 -3.92 13.68
CA ASN A 443 17.74 -5.22 14.30
C ASN A 443 16.46 -5.98 14.71
N GLU A 444 15.43 -5.30 15.22
CA GLU A 444 14.15 -5.94 15.51
C GLU A 444 13.50 -6.52 14.24
N ILE A 445 13.51 -5.75 13.13
CA ILE A 445 13.04 -6.23 11.81
C ILE A 445 13.91 -7.41 11.32
N SER A 446 15.23 -7.39 11.56
CA SER A 446 16.12 -8.49 11.19
C SER A 446 15.77 -9.78 11.92
N LEU A 447 15.55 -9.71 13.22
CA LEU A 447 15.14 -10.86 14.03
C LEU A 447 13.79 -11.43 13.58
N LEU A 448 12.87 -10.55 13.21
CA LEU A 448 11.60 -10.96 12.64
C LEU A 448 11.77 -11.69 11.30
N HIS A 449 12.59 -11.13 10.38
CA HIS A 449 12.89 -11.77 9.11
C HIS A 449 13.58 -13.13 9.28
N GLU A 450 14.49 -13.26 10.24
CA GLU A 450 15.13 -14.54 10.58
C GLU A 450 14.10 -15.56 11.06
N SER A 451 13.09 -15.13 11.84
CA SER A 451 12.01 -16.01 12.28
C SER A 451 11.19 -16.54 11.09
N TYR A 452 10.98 -15.69 10.07
CA TYR A 452 10.30 -16.10 8.84
C TYR A 452 11.15 -17.08 8.01
N ILE A 453 12.45 -16.81 7.85
CA ILE A 453 13.38 -17.68 7.13
C ILE A 453 13.46 -19.07 7.78
N LYS A 454 13.49 -19.16 9.13
CA LYS A 454 13.47 -20.42 9.86
C LYS A 454 12.23 -21.28 9.56
N ASN A 455 11.13 -20.66 9.14
CA ASN A 455 9.87 -21.30 8.77
C ASN A 455 9.61 -21.28 7.26
N ALA A 456 10.65 -21.17 6.46
CA ALA A 456 10.56 -21.11 5.01
C ALA A 456 11.50 -22.13 4.34
N GLU A 457 11.18 -22.50 3.13
CA GLU A 457 11.98 -23.38 2.26
C GLU A 457 12.72 -22.50 1.24
N LEU A 458 14.03 -22.67 1.14
CA LEU A 458 14.83 -22.02 0.09
C LEU A 458 14.50 -22.63 -1.27
N VAL A 459 14.20 -21.80 -2.25
CA VAL A 459 14.01 -22.23 -3.64
C VAL A 459 15.38 -22.60 -4.23
N ASP A 460 15.56 -23.89 -4.53
CA ASP A 460 16.76 -24.36 -5.17
C ASP A 460 16.78 -24.03 -6.67
N TYR A 461 17.82 -23.32 -7.13
CA TYR A 461 17.96 -22.90 -8.52
C TYR A 461 18.03 -24.06 -9.50
N VAL A 462 18.71 -25.16 -9.15
CA VAL A 462 18.87 -26.33 -10.04
C VAL A 462 17.51 -26.97 -10.30
N THR A 463 16.78 -27.27 -9.23
CA THR A 463 15.42 -27.82 -9.32
C THR A 463 14.48 -26.85 -10.05
N TRP A 464 14.59 -25.54 -9.75
CA TRP A 464 13.79 -24.51 -10.41
C TRP A 464 14.01 -24.46 -11.92
N SER A 465 15.27 -24.53 -12.37
CA SER A 465 15.64 -24.44 -13.78
C SER A 465 15.16 -25.64 -14.62
N THR A 466 14.90 -26.79 -13.99
CA THR A 466 14.45 -28.03 -14.65
C THR A 466 12.92 -28.15 -14.76
N ARG A 467 12.15 -27.16 -14.31
CA ARG A 467 10.69 -27.18 -14.41
C ARG A 467 10.19 -27.24 -15.86
N SER A 468 9.02 -27.82 -16.06
CA SER A 468 8.48 -28.10 -17.40
C SER A 468 8.23 -26.83 -18.23
N VAL A 469 8.34 -26.95 -19.56
CA VAL A 469 8.00 -25.88 -20.51
C VAL A 469 6.54 -25.42 -20.32
N TYR A 470 5.64 -26.35 -19.99
CA TYR A 470 4.24 -26.05 -19.75
C TYR A 470 4.06 -25.06 -18.56
N GLN A 471 4.77 -25.28 -17.46
CA GLN A 471 4.75 -24.36 -16.32
C GLN A 471 5.26 -22.97 -16.70
N ARG A 472 6.35 -22.88 -17.46
CA ARG A 472 6.91 -21.63 -17.95
C ARG A 472 5.92 -20.87 -18.85
N ILE A 473 5.15 -21.58 -19.70
CA ILE A 473 4.11 -20.98 -20.52
C ILE A 473 2.99 -20.40 -19.65
N ILE A 474 2.52 -21.15 -18.65
CA ILE A 474 1.49 -20.67 -17.72
C ILE A 474 1.97 -19.40 -16.97
N GLU A 475 3.19 -19.42 -16.43
CA GLU A 475 3.79 -18.27 -15.75
C GLU A 475 3.79 -17.02 -16.65
N LYS A 476 4.22 -17.17 -17.91
CA LYS A 476 4.23 -16.08 -18.90
C LYS A 476 2.82 -15.58 -19.28
N LEU A 477 1.86 -16.51 -19.40
CA LEU A 477 0.47 -16.13 -19.68
C LEU A 477 -0.13 -15.30 -18.53
N PHE A 478 0.07 -15.72 -17.28
CA PHE A 478 -0.42 -14.93 -16.13
C PHE A 478 0.34 -13.61 -15.97
N PHE A 479 1.61 -13.55 -16.34
CA PHE A 479 2.39 -12.32 -16.32
C PHE A 479 1.86 -11.25 -17.27
N LEU A 480 1.17 -11.61 -18.38
CA LEU A 480 0.52 -10.63 -19.25
C LEU A 480 -0.52 -9.77 -18.51
N PHE A 481 -1.05 -10.27 -17.41
CA PHE A 481 -1.99 -9.53 -16.56
C PHE A 481 -1.31 -8.72 -15.44
N SER A 482 0.03 -8.69 -15.40
CA SER A 482 0.79 -7.98 -14.36
C SER A 482 0.39 -6.50 -14.17
N PRO A 483 -0.06 -5.73 -15.20
CA PRO A 483 -0.53 -4.36 -14.98
C PRO A 483 -1.84 -4.25 -14.17
N LEU A 484 -2.54 -5.38 -13.97
CA LEU A 484 -3.77 -5.47 -13.17
C LEU A 484 -3.53 -6.06 -11.77
N LEU A 485 -2.30 -6.57 -11.52
CA LEU A 485 -1.88 -7.26 -10.30
C LEU A 485 -1.14 -6.32 -9.34
#